data_f5903cd047583ee0251fb3436863f402
#
_entry.id   f5903cd047583ee0251fb3436863f402
#
_cell.length_a   1.000
_cell.length_b   1.000
_cell.length_c   1.000
_cell.angle_alpha   90.00
_cell.angle_beta   90.00
_cell.angle_gamma   90.00
#
_symmetry.space_group_name_H-M   'P 1'
#
loop_
_entity.id
_entity.type
_entity.pdbx_description
1 polymer ?
#
loop_
_entity_poly.entity_id
_entity_poly.type
_entity_poly.pdbx_seq_one_letter_code
_entity_poly.pdbx_strand_id
1 'polypeptide(L)'
;MLAARQQDPEVLRRQYESVDEIILSIDGLQPEKGHETLYVVRELTQKRVWFAEALISATAPEVRRLIAQAQEWAGALGRPVGLWRSDRQDAFVTGIAAEFPDVPHRYCQNHFLRDVAKPVLEADSQTKVRMRKKVRGLRKIEPAVLKRPGVAASETATRDDAGATMPVTAGPADPPPPEAAPADAVVLDSCAAVRGILNDDQGGPLQPAGLRMAAALDEVRASIQRNLDEKTGGSRSSN
;
A
#
# COMPACT_ATOMS: atom_id res chain seq x y z
N MET A 1 -3.87 25.06 -13.07
CA MET A 1 -2.83 25.24 -14.09
C MET A 1 -1.49 25.45 -13.40
N LEU A 2 -0.68 24.42 -13.28
CA LEU A 2 0.71 24.54 -12.86
C LEU A 2 1.46 25.08 -14.07
N ALA A 3 1.68 26.40 -14.12
CA ALA A 3 2.53 27.01 -15.12
C ALA A 3 3.92 26.38 -14.98
N ALA A 4 4.32 25.58 -15.97
CA ALA A 4 5.73 25.30 -16.16
C ALA A 4 6.42 26.65 -16.18
N ARG A 5 7.34 26.91 -15.24
CA ARG A 5 8.17 28.10 -15.30
C ARG A 5 8.81 28.09 -16.67
N GLN A 6 8.45 29.02 -17.53
CA GLN A 6 9.12 29.26 -18.79
C GLN A 6 10.57 29.59 -18.45
N GLN A 7 11.42 28.59 -18.56
CA GLN A 7 12.85 28.82 -18.47
C GLN A 7 13.27 29.49 -19.79
N ASP A 8 14.20 30.44 -19.68
CA ASP A 8 14.77 31.09 -20.84
C ASP A 8 15.27 30.01 -21.83
N PRO A 9 14.80 30.04 -23.09
CA PRO A 9 15.21 29.10 -24.13
C PRO A 9 16.74 28.97 -24.31
N GLU A 10 17.47 30.05 -24.11
CA GLU A 10 18.93 30.02 -24.21
C GLU A 10 19.59 29.28 -23.06
N VAL A 11 19.06 29.44 -21.84
CA VAL A 11 19.52 28.69 -20.67
C VAL A 11 19.25 27.20 -20.84
N LEU A 12 18.08 26.85 -21.38
CA LEU A 12 17.76 25.47 -21.72
C LEU A 12 18.72 24.91 -22.78
N ARG A 13 18.96 25.61 -23.88
CA ARG A 13 19.87 25.15 -24.93
C ARG A 13 21.26 24.84 -24.38
N ARG A 14 21.80 25.73 -23.55
CA ARG A 14 23.14 25.54 -22.92
C ARG A 14 23.18 24.26 -22.06
N GLN A 15 22.10 23.94 -21.35
CA GLN A 15 22.05 22.74 -20.53
C GLN A 15 22.06 21.45 -21.36
N TYR A 16 21.61 21.52 -22.62
CA TYR A 16 21.62 20.38 -23.54
C TYR A 16 22.80 20.38 -24.52
N GLU A 17 23.76 21.34 -24.41
CA GLU A 17 24.93 21.39 -25.30
C GLU A 17 25.79 20.13 -25.25
N SER A 18 25.90 19.51 -24.07
CA SER A 18 26.68 18.28 -23.84
C SER A 18 25.84 16.98 -24.01
N VAL A 19 24.58 17.09 -24.41
CA VAL A 19 23.70 15.94 -24.59
C VAL A 19 23.63 15.59 -26.07
N ASP A 20 24.04 14.38 -26.44
CA ASP A 20 24.01 13.93 -27.82
C ASP A 20 22.58 13.61 -28.28
N GLU A 21 21.82 12.95 -27.44
CA GLU A 21 20.42 12.58 -27.69
C GLU A 21 19.54 12.72 -26.45
N ILE A 22 18.27 12.99 -26.67
CA ILE A 22 17.28 13.16 -25.60
C ILE A 22 16.54 11.84 -25.39
N ILE A 23 16.39 11.45 -24.14
CA ILE A 23 15.56 10.31 -23.75
C ILE A 23 14.28 10.83 -23.09
N LEU A 24 13.14 10.55 -23.70
CA LEU A 24 11.84 11.01 -23.23
C LEU A 24 11.05 9.89 -22.54
N SER A 25 10.24 10.29 -21.60
CA SER A 25 9.21 9.40 -21.03
C SER A 25 7.89 10.13 -20.88
N ILE A 26 6.79 9.38 -21.06
CA ILE A 26 5.44 9.84 -20.74
C ILE A 26 4.80 8.85 -19.76
N ASP A 27 4.11 9.39 -18.76
CA ASP A 27 3.38 8.62 -17.76
C ASP A 27 2.11 9.36 -17.35
N GLY A 28 1.06 8.61 -17.01
CA GLY A 28 -0.21 9.12 -16.52
C GLY A 28 -0.34 8.91 -15.01
N LEU A 29 -0.52 9.98 -14.27
CA LEU A 29 -0.77 9.96 -12.83
C LEU A 29 -2.25 10.24 -12.57
N GLN A 30 -2.98 9.27 -12.06
CA GLN A 30 -4.37 9.45 -11.64
C GLN A 30 -4.42 9.42 -10.11
N PRO A 31 -4.50 10.59 -9.45
CA PRO A 31 -4.45 10.67 -7.99
C PRO A 31 -5.69 10.04 -7.35
N GLU A 32 -6.86 10.20 -7.96
CA GLU A 32 -8.12 9.66 -7.46
C GLU A 32 -8.97 9.10 -8.60
N LYS A 33 -9.69 8.02 -8.34
CA LYS A 33 -10.57 7.39 -9.31
C LYS A 33 -11.73 8.33 -9.68
N GLY A 34 -11.88 8.62 -10.98
CA GLY A 34 -12.93 9.50 -11.50
C GLY A 34 -12.52 10.96 -11.68
N HIS A 35 -11.28 11.32 -11.33
CA HIS A 35 -10.69 12.63 -11.57
C HIS A 35 -9.82 12.66 -12.83
N GLU A 36 -9.36 13.85 -13.19
CA GLU A 36 -8.44 14.08 -14.28
C GLU A 36 -7.15 13.26 -14.11
N THR A 37 -6.63 12.75 -15.21
CA THR A 37 -5.30 12.12 -15.24
C THR A 37 -4.26 13.18 -15.61
N LEU A 38 -3.28 13.37 -14.76
CA LEU A 38 -2.14 14.23 -15.04
C LEU A 38 -1.12 13.47 -15.89
N TYR A 39 -0.98 13.85 -17.14
CA TYR A 39 0.06 13.33 -18.02
C TYR A 39 1.32 14.13 -17.87
N VAL A 40 2.44 13.46 -17.66
CA VAL A 40 3.74 14.07 -17.40
C VAL A 40 4.72 13.60 -18.47
N VAL A 41 5.28 14.55 -19.23
CA VAL A 41 6.40 14.28 -20.14
C VAL A 41 7.69 14.70 -19.45
N ARG A 42 8.61 13.74 -19.34
CA ARG A 42 9.90 13.92 -18.66
C ARG A 42 11.03 13.63 -19.63
N GLU A 43 12.04 14.44 -19.53
CA GLU A 43 13.34 14.17 -20.10
C GLU A 43 14.21 13.48 -19.05
N LEU A 44 14.77 12.31 -19.39
CA LEU A 44 15.41 11.42 -18.43
C LEU A 44 16.92 11.66 -18.29
N THR A 45 17.59 12.20 -19.30
CA THR A 45 19.03 12.47 -19.27
C THR A 45 19.37 13.53 -18.23
N GLN A 46 18.63 14.64 -18.23
CA GLN A 46 18.76 15.73 -17.28
C GLN A 46 17.77 15.62 -16.09
N LYS A 47 16.97 14.54 -16.07
CA LYS A 47 15.97 14.25 -15.02
C LYS A 47 14.94 15.38 -14.83
N ARG A 48 14.45 15.97 -15.92
CA ARG A 48 13.53 17.10 -15.90
C ARG A 48 12.12 16.74 -16.32
N VAL A 49 11.15 17.38 -15.71
CA VAL A 49 9.79 17.44 -16.25
C VAL A 49 9.76 18.56 -17.29
N TRP A 50 9.46 18.22 -18.53
CA TRP A 50 9.29 19.21 -19.58
C TRP A 50 7.96 19.91 -19.42
N PHE A 51 6.89 19.13 -19.35
CA PHE A 51 5.56 19.66 -19.07
C PHE A 51 4.66 18.57 -18.46
N ALA A 52 3.57 19.04 -17.88
CA ALA A 52 2.51 18.19 -17.35
C ALA A 52 1.16 18.82 -17.66
N GLU A 53 0.22 18.02 -18.09
CA GLU A 53 -1.12 18.44 -18.45
C GLU A 53 -2.17 17.48 -17.89
N ALA A 54 -3.23 18.03 -17.30
CA ALA A 54 -4.36 17.27 -16.81
C ALA A 54 -5.37 17.08 -17.94
N LEU A 55 -5.72 15.83 -18.25
CA LEU A 55 -6.71 15.46 -19.24
C LEU A 55 -7.88 14.76 -18.56
N ILE A 56 -9.10 15.18 -18.89
CA ILE A 56 -10.34 14.53 -18.42
C ILE A 56 -10.51 13.17 -19.08
N SER A 57 -10.10 13.02 -20.33
CA SER A 57 -10.13 11.77 -21.07
C SER A 57 -8.79 11.51 -21.74
N ALA A 58 -8.30 10.28 -21.62
CA ALA A 58 -7.07 9.80 -22.25
C ALA A 58 -7.35 9.34 -23.69
N THR A 59 -7.95 10.18 -24.52
CA THR A 59 -8.18 9.81 -25.92
C THR A 59 -6.87 9.76 -26.70
N ALA A 60 -6.77 8.87 -27.69
CA ALA A 60 -5.57 8.75 -28.50
C ALA A 60 -5.17 10.09 -29.18
N PRO A 61 -6.09 10.94 -29.68
CA PRO A 61 -5.75 12.25 -30.23
C PRO A 61 -5.13 13.20 -29.20
N GLU A 62 -5.65 13.25 -27.97
CA GLU A 62 -5.12 14.14 -26.91
C GLU A 62 -3.72 13.72 -26.47
N VAL A 63 -3.51 12.41 -26.27
CA VAL A 63 -2.20 11.86 -25.95
C VAL A 63 -1.22 12.12 -27.10
N ARG A 64 -1.64 11.92 -28.35
CA ARG A 64 -0.82 12.22 -29.52
C ARG A 64 -0.40 13.68 -29.57
N ARG A 65 -1.28 14.62 -29.24
CA ARG A 65 -0.99 16.05 -29.16
C ARG A 65 0.13 16.34 -28.14
N LEU A 66 0.10 15.68 -26.96
CA LEU A 66 1.19 15.84 -25.97
C LEU A 66 2.53 15.30 -26.51
N ILE A 67 2.51 14.20 -27.26
CA ILE A 67 3.70 13.63 -27.86
C ILE A 67 4.24 14.54 -28.97
N ALA A 68 3.38 15.13 -29.79
CA ALA A 68 3.74 16.12 -30.82
C ALA A 68 4.37 17.38 -30.18
N GLN A 69 3.81 17.86 -29.07
CA GLN A 69 4.40 18.97 -28.31
C GLN A 69 5.81 18.65 -27.81
N ALA A 70 6.07 17.41 -27.41
CA ALA A 70 7.43 16.98 -27.03
C ALA A 70 8.40 17.00 -28.23
N GLN A 71 7.92 16.73 -29.45
CA GLN A 71 8.71 16.85 -30.66
C GLN A 71 9.09 18.29 -30.95
N GLU A 72 8.15 19.23 -30.81
CA GLU A 72 8.41 20.66 -30.95
C GLU A 72 9.47 21.14 -29.95
N TRP A 73 9.39 20.70 -28.70
CA TRP A 73 10.38 21.05 -27.68
C TRP A 73 11.77 20.48 -27.99
N ALA A 74 11.88 19.22 -28.42
CA ALA A 74 13.14 18.63 -28.84
C ALA A 74 13.76 19.39 -30.03
N GLY A 75 12.94 19.75 -31.02
CA GLY A 75 13.33 20.57 -32.16
C GLY A 75 13.85 21.96 -31.76
N ALA A 76 13.19 22.63 -30.80
CA ALA A 76 13.63 23.93 -30.28
C ALA A 76 14.97 23.84 -29.55
N LEU A 77 15.29 22.71 -28.93
CA LEU A 77 16.62 22.46 -28.32
C LEU A 77 17.68 22.05 -29.32
N GLY A 78 17.29 21.71 -30.55
CA GLY A 78 18.22 21.28 -31.60
C GLY A 78 18.88 19.93 -31.31
N ARG A 79 18.20 19.05 -30.56
CA ARG A 79 18.70 17.73 -30.17
C ARG A 79 17.75 16.64 -30.62
N PRO A 80 18.25 15.52 -31.19
CA PRO A 80 17.41 14.40 -31.59
C PRO A 80 16.88 13.66 -30.38
N VAL A 81 15.67 13.12 -30.49
CA VAL A 81 15.14 12.17 -29.51
C VAL A 81 15.64 10.78 -29.90
N GLY A 82 16.44 10.17 -29.04
CA GLY A 82 17.02 8.85 -29.27
C GLY A 82 16.20 7.68 -28.72
N LEU A 83 15.34 7.96 -27.71
CA LEU A 83 14.56 6.90 -27.06
C LEU A 83 13.29 7.46 -26.42
N TRP A 84 12.18 6.74 -26.56
CA TRP A 84 10.97 6.91 -25.77
C TRP A 84 10.78 5.79 -24.75
N ARG A 85 10.27 6.15 -23.55
CA ARG A 85 9.84 5.21 -22.53
C ARG A 85 8.41 5.53 -22.09
N SER A 86 7.54 4.52 -22.04
CA SER A 86 6.20 4.64 -21.44
C SER A 86 5.73 3.30 -20.89
N ASP A 87 4.53 3.26 -20.32
CA ASP A 87 3.82 2.00 -20.14
C ASP A 87 3.31 1.45 -21.49
N ARG A 88 2.57 0.33 -21.46
CA ARG A 88 2.01 -0.29 -22.68
C ARG A 88 0.62 0.24 -23.03
N GLN A 89 0.24 1.42 -22.59
CA GLN A 89 -1.04 2.03 -22.94
C GLN A 89 -1.10 2.26 -24.46
N ASP A 90 -2.14 1.78 -25.11
CA ASP A 90 -2.25 1.83 -26.60
C ASP A 90 -2.14 3.26 -27.13
N ALA A 91 -2.68 4.25 -26.42
CA ALA A 91 -2.58 5.64 -26.80
C ALA A 91 -1.13 6.15 -26.85
N PHE A 92 -0.25 5.69 -25.93
CA PHE A 92 1.18 6.03 -25.98
C PHE A 92 1.87 5.33 -27.12
N VAL A 93 1.61 4.02 -27.26
CA VAL A 93 2.25 3.21 -28.32
C VAL A 93 1.94 3.78 -29.71
N THR A 94 0.66 4.04 -29.99
CA THR A 94 0.22 4.56 -31.29
C THR A 94 0.65 6.01 -31.51
N GLY A 95 0.59 6.86 -30.46
CA GLY A 95 1.00 8.25 -30.54
C GLY A 95 2.51 8.41 -30.77
N ILE A 96 3.33 7.66 -30.05
CA ILE A 96 4.80 7.67 -30.23
C ILE A 96 5.17 7.17 -31.62
N ALA A 97 4.58 6.07 -32.06
CA ALA A 97 4.85 5.54 -33.42
C ALA A 97 4.44 6.50 -34.52
N ALA A 98 3.41 7.32 -34.31
CA ALA A 98 2.96 8.31 -35.29
C ALA A 98 3.86 9.56 -35.36
N GLU A 99 4.31 10.09 -34.22
CA GLU A 99 5.10 11.33 -34.17
C GLU A 99 6.61 11.06 -34.23
N PHE A 100 7.07 9.87 -33.83
CA PHE A 100 8.47 9.47 -33.78
C PHE A 100 8.69 8.09 -34.41
N PRO A 101 8.41 7.92 -35.71
CA PRO A 101 8.43 6.60 -36.37
C PRO A 101 9.80 5.91 -36.33
N ASP A 102 10.88 6.69 -36.34
CA ASP A 102 12.25 6.18 -36.38
C ASP A 102 12.90 6.09 -35.00
N VAL A 103 12.17 6.48 -33.93
CA VAL A 103 12.70 6.49 -32.57
C VAL A 103 12.27 5.21 -31.83
N PRO A 104 13.22 4.45 -31.26
CA PRO A 104 12.89 3.25 -30.51
C PRO A 104 12.02 3.58 -29.30
N HIS A 105 10.96 2.79 -29.09
CA HIS A 105 10.08 2.86 -27.94
C HIS A 105 10.34 1.68 -27.03
N ARG A 106 10.62 1.94 -25.75
CA ARG A 106 10.84 0.93 -24.70
C ARG A 106 9.80 1.05 -23.60
N TYR A 107 9.38 -0.09 -23.09
CA TYR A 107 8.40 -0.13 -22.01
C TYR A 107 9.04 0.06 -20.63
N CYS A 108 8.30 0.70 -19.73
CA CYS A 108 8.73 0.91 -18.37
C CYS A 108 8.78 -0.42 -17.61
N GLN A 109 9.96 -0.78 -17.09
CA GLN A 109 10.15 -2.01 -16.33
C GLN A 109 9.30 -2.07 -15.06
N ASN A 110 9.11 -0.94 -14.38
CA ASN A 110 8.31 -0.89 -13.16
C ASN A 110 6.84 -1.22 -13.44
N HIS A 111 6.26 -0.72 -14.53
CA HIS A 111 4.91 -1.07 -14.95
C HIS A 111 4.81 -2.55 -15.31
N PHE A 112 5.78 -3.06 -16.06
CA PHE A 112 5.86 -4.48 -16.41
C PHE A 112 5.91 -5.37 -15.16
N LEU A 113 6.80 -5.07 -14.22
CA LEU A 113 6.92 -5.84 -12.97
C LEU A 113 5.64 -5.76 -12.13
N ARG A 114 5.01 -4.59 -12.05
CA ARG A 114 3.72 -4.41 -11.37
C ARG A 114 2.62 -5.26 -12.02
N ASP A 115 2.57 -5.27 -13.34
CA ASP A 115 1.55 -6.05 -14.07
C ASP A 115 1.78 -7.56 -13.91
N VAL A 116 3.03 -8.02 -13.92
CA VAL A 116 3.38 -9.42 -13.63
C VAL A 116 3.05 -9.80 -12.19
N ALA A 117 3.27 -8.91 -11.24
CA ALA A 117 2.98 -9.15 -9.81
C ALA A 117 1.48 -9.06 -9.48
N LYS A 118 0.69 -8.34 -10.28
CA LYS A 118 -0.74 -8.08 -10.01
C LYS A 118 -1.57 -9.34 -9.74
N PRO A 119 -1.51 -10.43 -10.54
CA PRO A 119 -2.27 -11.64 -10.26
C PRO A 119 -1.91 -12.28 -8.91
N VAL A 120 -0.63 -12.23 -8.53
CA VAL A 120 -0.16 -12.76 -7.24
C VAL A 120 -0.70 -11.93 -6.08
N LEU A 121 -0.63 -10.61 -6.20
CA LEU A 121 -1.15 -9.68 -5.19
C LEU A 121 -2.67 -9.78 -5.05
N GLU A 122 -3.39 -9.98 -6.14
CA GLU A 122 -4.84 -10.19 -6.13
C GLU A 122 -5.21 -11.52 -5.46
N ALA A 123 -4.50 -12.62 -5.76
CA ALA A 123 -4.70 -13.91 -5.12
C ALA A 123 -4.40 -13.84 -3.61
N ASP A 124 -3.34 -13.14 -3.22
CA ASP A 124 -2.97 -12.89 -1.82
C ASP A 124 -4.06 -12.11 -1.10
N SER A 125 -4.54 -11.01 -1.69
CA SER A 125 -5.63 -10.19 -1.14
C SER A 125 -6.93 -11.00 -0.96
N GLN A 126 -7.29 -11.83 -1.94
CA GLN A 126 -8.45 -12.71 -1.83
C GLN A 126 -8.27 -13.75 -0.71
N THR A 127 -7.07 -14.29 -0.56
CA THR A 127 -6.75 -15.25 0.51
C THR A 127 -6.89 -14.60 1.88
N LYS A 128 -6.40 -13.38 2.06
CA LYS A 128 -6.59 -12.57 3.26
C LYS A 128 -8.08 -12.39 3.61
N VAL A 129 -8.90 -12.02 2.63
CA VAL A 129 -10.36 -11.91 2.83
C VAL A 129 -10.98 -13.23 3.25
N ARG A 130 -10.57 -14.35 2.63
CA ARG A 130 -11.04 -15.70 2.99
C ARG A 130 -10.66 -16.09 4.42
N MET A 131 -9.41 -15.83 4.84
CA MET A 131 -8.95 -16.10 6.20
C MET A 131 -9.75 -15.28 7.22
N ARG A 132 -9.93 -13.98 7.01
CA ARG A 132 -10.77 -13.12 7.86
C ARG A 132 -12.21 -13.66 8.00
N LYS A 133 -12.78 -14.21 6.93
CA LYS A 133 -14.10 -14.83 6.97
C LYS A 133 -14.12 -16.13 7.78
N LYS A 134 -13.07 -16.96 7.69
CA LYS A 134 -13.00 -18.24 8.42
C LYS A 134 -12.83 -18.05 9.93
N VAL A 135 -12.14 -17.01 10.37
CA VAL A 135 -11.86 -16.72 11.78
C VAL A 135 -13.00 -15.94 12.47
N ARG A 136 -14.18 -15.88 11.89
CA ARG A 136 -15.37 -15.18 12.48
C ARG A 136 -15.80 -15.71 13.85
N GLY A 137 -15.38 -16.91 14.24
CA GLY A 137 -15.66 -17.50 15.55
C GLY A 137 -15.21 -16.64 16.73
N LEU A 138 -14.15 -15.87 16.61
CA LEU A 138 -13.66 -14.94 17.64
C LEU A 138 -14.73 -13.95 18.12
N ARG A 139 -15.60 -13.48 17.22
CA ARG A 139 -16.71 -12.58 17.56
C ARG A 139 -17.72 -13.17 18.54
N LYS A 140 -17.73 -14.49 18.72
CA LYS A 140 -18.59 -15.18 19.68
C LYS A 140 -17.84 -15.51 20.97
N ILE A 141 -16.56 -15.84 20.89
CA ILE A 141 -15.73 -16.25 22.03
C ILE A 141 -15.48 -15.07 22.95
N GLU A 142 -15.00 -13.96 22.43
CA GLU A 142 -14.66 -12.78 23.23
C GLU A 142 -15.83 -12.21 24.03
N PRO A 143 -17.02 -11.93 23.43
CA PRO A 143 -18.16 -11.47 24.20
C PRO A 143 -18.69 -12.53 25.21
N ALA A 144 -18.48 -13.81 24.93
CA ALA A 144 -18.86 -14.87 25.87
C ALA A 144 -17.93 -14.89 27.10
N VAL A 145 -16.66 -14.64 26.91
CA VAL A 145 -15.68 -14.52 28.01
C VAL A 145 -15.95 -13.26 28.82
N LEU A 146 -16.15 -12.11 28.15
CA LEU A 146 -16.44 -10.82 28.80
C LEU A 146 -17.73 -10.80 29.63
N LYS A 147 -18.69 -11.66 29.30
CA LYS A 147 -19.94 -11.81 30.06
C LYS A 147 -19.81 -12.69 31.30
N ARG A 148 -18.68 -13.36 31.53
CA ARG A 148 -18.47 -14.17 32.72
C ARG A 148 -18.31 -13.27 33.95
N PRO A 149 -18.91 -13.63 35.11
CA PRO A 149 -18.72 -12.89 36.35
C PRO A 149 -17.22 -12.87 36.71
N GLY A 150 -16.63 -11.69 36.88
CA GLY A 150 -15.21 -11.52 37.18
C GLY A 150 -14.38 -10.88 36.09
N VAL A 151 -14.80 -10.90 34.82
CA VAL A 151 -14.07 -10.27 33.71
C VAL A 151 -14.55 -8.85 33.44
N ALA A 152 -15.82 -8.55 33.70
CA ALA A 152 -16.44 -7.24 33.40
C ALA A 152 -15.86 -6.04 34.20
N ALA A 153 -15.07 -6.29 35.25
CA ALA A 153 -14.51 -5.24 36.11
C ALA A 153 -13.15 -4.71 35.67
N SER A 154 -12.47 -5.38 34.71
CA SER A 154 -11.10 -5.02 34.28
C SER A 154 -11.02 -4.04 33.10
N GLU A 155 -12.10 -3.85 32.32
CA GLU A 155 -12.04 -3.02 31.10
C GLU A 155 -12.27 -1.52 31.32
N THR A 156 -12.66 -1.08 32.53
CA THR A 156 -12.87 0.34 32.83
C THR A 156 -11.58 1.10 33.23
N ALA A 157 -10.44 0.41 33.35
CA ALA A 157 -9.19 1.01 33.85
C ALA A 157 -8.23 1.48 32.76
N THR A 158 -8.52 1.35 31.47
CA THR A 158 -7.60 1.74 30.38
C THR A 158 -8.24 2.65 29.33
N ARG A 159 -9.09 3.58 29.75
CA ARG A 159 -9.43 4.73 28.92
C ARG A 159 -9.35 6.00 29.76
N ASP A 160 -8.54 6.89 29.20
CA ASP A 160 -8.48 8.33 29.49
C ASP A 160 -7.60 8.69 30.68
N ASP A 161 -6.77 9.56 30.58
CA ASP A 161 -6.53 10.75 29.79
C ASP A 161 -5.65 11.66 30.60
N ALA A 162 -4.91 12.46 29.97
CA ALA A 162 -4.19 13.58 30.53
C ALA A 162 -5.17 14.67 30.98
N GLY A 163 -5.09 15.02 32.24
CA GLY A 163 -5.51 16.35 32.70
C GLY A 163 -6.43 16.45 33.89
N ALA A 164 -5.85 16.95 34.96
CA ALA A 164 -6.45 17.70 36.07
C ALA A 164 -6.35 17.05 37.45
N THR A 165 -5.39 17.51 38.14
CA THR A 165 -5.16 17.41 39.59
C THR A 165 -6.26 18.07 40.41
N MET A 166 -6.97 17.29 41.26
CA MET A 166 -7.59 17.77 42.49
C MET A 166 -7.58 16.66 43.54
N PRO A 167 -7.30 16.94 44.82
CA PRO A 167 -7.18 15.93 45.86
C PRO A 167 -8.56 15.51 46.35
N VAL A 168 -8.86 14.22 46.28
CA VAL A 168 -10.06 13.65 46.91
C VAL A 168 -9.65 12.87 48.17
N THR A 169 -10.25 13.24 49.25
CA THR A 169 -10.17 12.63 50.59
C THR A 169 -10.50 11.14 50.54
N ALA A 170 -9.67 10.36 51.24
CA ALA A 170 -9.80 8.93 51.40
C ALA A 170 -11.13 8.54 52.08
N GLY A 171 -12.02 7.90 51.34
CA GLY A 171 -13.12 7.10 51.91
C GLY A 171 -12.65 5.64 52.10
N PRO A 172 -13.41 4.80 52.84
CA PRO A 172 -13.03 3.42 53.08
C PRO A 172 -12.88 2.66 51.77
N ALA A 173 -11.75 1.96 51.63
CA ALA A 173 -11.38 1.23 50.44
C ALA A 173 -12.45 0.15 50.11
N ASP A 174 -13.07 0.29 48.95
CA ASP A 174 -13.85 -0.81 48.35
C ASP A 174 -12.95 -2.03 48.14
N PRO A 175 -13.47 -3.27 48.33
CA PRO A 175 -12.69 -4.45 48.05
C PRO A 175 -12.23 -4.44 46.59
N PRO A 176 -10.98 -4.89 46.29
CA PRO A 176 -10.47 -4.93 44.92
C PRO A 176 -11.43 -5.73 44.03
N PRO A 177 -11.69 -5.27 42.80
CA PRO A 177 -12.52 -6.03 41.87
C PRO A 177 -11.97 -7.43 41.71
N PRO A 178 -12.84 -8.46 41.57
CA PRO A 178 -12.39 -9.84 41.40
C PRO A 178 -11.50 -9.92 40.15
N GLU A 179 -10.23 -10.32 40.36
CA GLU A 179 -9.30 -10.58 39.26
C GLU A 179 -9.92 -11.59 38.29
N ALA A 180 -9.90 -11.27 36.99
CA ALA A 180 -10.32 -12.18 35.97
C ALA A 180 -9.58 -13.51 36.15
N ALA A 181 -10.28 -14.64 36.06
CA ALA A 181 -9.65 -15.94 36.16
C ALA A 181 -8.48 -16.00 35.14
N PRO A 182 -7.28 -16.47 35.53
CA PRO A 182 -6.11 -16.46 34.65
C PRO A 182 -6.37 -17.10 33.30
N ALA A 183 -7.28 -18.08 33.22
CA ALA A 183 -7.68 -18.71 31.98
C ALA A 183 -8.47 -17.77 31.04
N ASP A 184 -9.31 -16.88 31.57
CA ASP A 184 -10.10 -15.92 30.79
C ASP A 184 -9.22 -14.81 30.23
N ALA A 185 -8.23 -14.35 31.00
CA ALA A 185 -7.23 -13.40 30.53
C ALA A 185 -6.42 -13.95 29.34
N VAL A 186 -5.96 -15.20 29.40
CA VAL A 186 -5.23 -15.85 28.30
C VAL A 186 -6.12 -15.97 27.05
N VAL A 187 -7.41 -16.24 27.19
CA VAL A 187 -8.33 -16.31 26.05
C VAL A 187 -8.51 -14.93 25.41
N LEU A 188 -8.66 -13.87 26.20
CA LEU A 188 -8.79 -12.51 25.69
C LEU A 188 -7.50 -12.04 25.00
N ASP A 189 -6.34 -12.31 25.56
CA ASP A 189 -5.04 -12.01 24.93
C ASP A 189 -4.86 -12.75 23.60
N SER A 190 -5.27 -14.02 23.54
CA SER A 190 -5.27 -14.81 22.32
C SER A 190 -6.22 -14.23 21.27
N CYS A 191 -7.40 -13.77 21.67
CA CYS A 191 -8.35 -13.10 20.78
C CYS A 191 -7.78 -11.78 20.26
N ALA A 192 -7.14 -10.99 21.13
CA ALA A 192 -6.50 -9.73 20.75
C ALA A 192 -5.34 -9.95 19.77
N ALA A 193 -4.48 -10.95 20.02
CA ALA A 193 -3.39 -11.32 19.12
C ALA A 193 -3.90 -11.73 17.73
N VAL A 194 -4.90 -12.62 17.66
CA VAL A 194 -5.50 -13.02 16.37
C VAL A 194 -6.16 -11.84 15.68
N ARG A 195 -6.80 -10.94 16.41
CA ARG A 195 -7.38 -9.71 15.83
C ARG A 195 -6.29 -8.79 15.27
N GLY A 196 -5.17 -8.62 15.96
CA GLY A 196 -4.00 -7.90 15.48
C GLY A 196 -3.50 -8.47 14.16
N ILE A 197 -3.31 -9.80 14.08
CA ILE A 197 -2.90 -10.51 12.86
C ILE A 197 -3.89 -10.27 11.71
N LEU A 198 -5.20 -10.38 11.98
CA LEU A 198 -6.24 -10.20 10.97
C LEU A 198 -6.36 -8.76 10.45
N ASN A 199 -5.94 -7.78 11.23
CA ASN A 199 -5.96 -6.36 10.88
C ASN A 199 -4.62 -5.85 10.34
N ASP A 200 -3.58 -6.68 10.35
CA ASP A 200 -2.29 -6.32 9.75
C ASP A 200 -2.42 -6.23 8.22
N ASP A 201 -2.37 -5.01 7.72
CA ASP A 201 -2.40 -4.68 6.30
C ASP A 201 -1.00 -4.33 5.75
N GLN A 202 0.02 -4.39 6.60
CA GLN A 202 1.39 -4.12 6.20
C GLN A 202 1.90 -5.25 5.31
N GLY A 203 2.54 -4.88 4.24
CA GLY A 203 3.13 -5.81 3.28
C GLY A 203 3.60 -5.06 2.05
N GLY A 204 4.48 -5.70 1.31
CA GLY A 204 5.02 -5.20 0.05
C GLY A 204 5.07 -6.33 -0.98
N PRO A 205 5.57 -6.06 -2.18
CA PRO A 205 5.62 -7.06 -3.26
C PRO A 205 6.43 -8.31 -2.90
N LEU A 206 7.36 -8.21 -1.96
CA LEU A 206 8.19 -9.33 -1.51
C LEU A 206 7.64 -10.05 -0.26
N GLN A 207 6.70 -9.43 0.44
CA GLN A 207 6.03 -10.00 1.62
C GLN A 207 4.54 -9.66 1.58
N PRO A 208 3.77 -10.38 0.78
CA PRO A 208 2.34 -10.16 0.66
C PRO A 208 1.62 -10.34 2.00
N ALA A 209 0.67 -9.46 2.28
CA ALA A 209 -0.04 -9.41 3.56
C ALA A 209 -0.81 -10.71 3.88
N GLY A 210 -1.32 -11.41 2.87
CA GLY A 210 -2.02 -12.68 3.03
C GLY A 210 -1.10 -13.81 3.44
N LEU A 211 0.11 -13.90 2.89
CA LEU A 211 1.11 -14.88 3.31
C LEU A 211 1.58 -14.64 4.74
N ARG A 212 1.83 -13.39 5.12
CA ARG A 212 2.20 -13.03 6.50
C ARG A 212 1.09 -13.40 7.49
N MET A 213 -0.16 -13.09 7.14
CA MET A 213 -1.32 -13.46 7.94
C MET A 213 -1.45 -14.98 8.10
N ALA A 214 -1.24 -15.75 7.03
CA ALA A 214 -1.29 -17.21 7.10
C ALA A 214 -0.21 -17.77 8.02
N ALA A 215 1.03 -17.31 7.86
CA ALA A 215 2.16 -17.74 8.71
C ALA A 215 1.92 -17.44 10.20
N ALA A 216 1.48 -16.22 10.52
CA ALA A 216 1.18 -15.82 11.89
C ALA A 216 0.01 -16.61 12.51
N LEU A 217 -1.04 -16.90 11.74
CA LEU A 217 -2.16 -17.74 12.20
C LEU A 217 -1.72 -19.21 12.41
N ASP A 218 -0.82 -19.72 11.59
CA ASP A 218 -0.27 -21.06 11.78
C ASP A 218 0.59 -21.16 13.03
N GLU A 219 1.36 -20.13 13.36
CA GLU A 219 2.12 -20.07 14.62
C GLU A 219 1.19 -20.08 15.85
N VAL A 220 0.12 -19.29 15.83
CA VAL A 220 -0.90 -19.30 16.90
C VAL A 220 -1.53 -20.69 17.02
N ARG A 221 -1.92 -21.30 15.90
CA ARG A 221 -2.48 -22.66 15.88
C ARG A 221 -1.50 -23.67 16.48
N ALA A 222 -0.22 -23.63 16.08
CA ALA A 222 0.79 -24.54 16.59
C ALA A 222 1.05 -24.35 18.09
N SER A 223 1.00 -23.12 18.58
CA SER A 223 1.11 -22.81 20.00
C SER A 223 -0.06 -23.38 20.80
N ILE A 224 -1.29 -23.19 20.35
CA ILE A 224 -2.48 -23.77 20.98
C ILE A 224 -2.41 -25.29 20.99
N GLN A 225 -2.00 -25.90 19.87
CA GLN A 225 -1.90 -27.37 19.76
C GLN A 225 -0.88 -27.93 20.75
N ARG A 226 0.32 -27.33 20.87
CA ARG A 226 1.32 -27.74 21.87
C ARG A 226 0.76 -27.75 23.30
N ASN A 227 0.06 -26.68 23.67
CA ASN A 227 -0.56 -26.59 25.00
C ASN A 227 -1.64 -27.66 25.25
N LEU A 228 -2.38 -28.06 24.20
CA LEU A 228 -3.38 -29.12 24.30
C LEU A 228 -2.70 -30.49 24.44
N ASP A 229 -1.63 -30.75 23.70
CA ASP A 229 -0.88 -32.00 23.72
C ASP A 229 -0.18 -32.20 25.07
N GLU A 230 0.39 -31.15 25.66
CA GLU A 230 0.99 -31.17 27.00
C GLU A 230 -0.03 -31.54 28.09
N LYS A 231 -1.25 -30.97 28.01
CA LYS A 231 -2.33 -31.30 28.96
C LYS A 231 -2.81 -32.73 28.81
N THR A 232 -2.84 -33.27 27.60
CA THR A 232 -3.26 -34.68 27.36
C THR A 232 -2.16 -35.67 27.69
N GLY A 233 -0.88 -35.29 27.53
CA GLY A 233 0.28 -36.15 27.86
C GLY A 233 0.50 -36.31 29.37
N GLY A 234 0.26 -35.25 30.16
CA GLY A 234 0.38 -35.28 31.61
C GLY A 234 -0.62 -36.20 32.34
N SER A 235 -1.73 -36.58 31.71
CA SER A 235 -2.74 -37.48 32.27
C SER A 235 -2.39 -38.96 32.12
N ARG A 236 -1.34 -39.35 31.37
CA ARG A 236 -0.98 -40.74 31.13
C ARG A 236 0.21 -41.25 31.97
N SER A 237 0.74 -40.42 32.86
CA SER A 237 1.90 -40.81 33.68
C SER A 237 1.59 -41.09 35.14
N SER A 238 0.33 -41.44 35.49
CA SER A 238 -0.05 -41.83 36.84
C SER A 238 -0.81 -43.16 36.77
N ASN A 239 -0.05 -44.24 36.53
CA ASN A 239 -0.45 -45.61 36.91
C ASN A 239 0.80 -46.46 37.04
#